data_74cda997684022dfc98a04467f5a8984
#
_entry.id   74cda997684022dfc98a04467f5a8984
#
_cell.length_a   1.000
_cell.length_b   1.000
_cell.length_c   1.000
_cell.angle_alpha   90.00
_cell.angle_beta   90.00
_cell.angle_gamma   90.00
#
_symmetry.space_group_name_H-M   'P 1'
#
loop_
_entity.id
_entity.type
_entity.pdbx_description
1 polymer ?
#
loop_
_entity_poly.entity_id
_entity_poly.type
_entity_poly.pdbx_seq_one_letter_code
_entity_poly.pdbx_strand_id
1 'polypeptide(L)'
;AMTIGIRGKENKPPVAEDSALETYKNLAADGKLKVADPEGEDMVYAIVRQPKRGTVTLQPDGSFTYTPKKNKVGIDSFTFTATDASGKTSREATVTITILKPADATQYTDTVGRDCRFSAEWMKNTGIFSGENVAGNPCFGPDRPVSRGEFVTMLVRTLNIPVDEELTGAGFTDEIPEWLQPYLAAAVRSGLTAGLPDQQTFGADEIITGAEAGVMLKNALALTADTPEEAAETSAEEAEISAWAQTALAAAARNGFNLEADAPLTREAAAEILYRAWQMENEMIAKA
;
A
#
# COMPACT_ATOMS: atom_id res chain seq x y z
N ALA A 1 -29.75 18.51 -49.45
CA ALA A 1 -29.32 18.56 -48.08
C ALA A 1 -28.58 17.26 -47.73
N MET A 2 -27.31 17.36 -47.45
CA MET A 2 -26.46 16.21 -47.14
C MET A 2 -26.49 16.07 -45.62
N THR A 3 -27.18 15.05 -45.12
CA THR A 3 -27.24 14.75 -43.68
C THR A 3 -25.97 13.99 -43.32
N ILE A 4 -25.02 14.65 -42.64
CA ILE A 4 -23.87 14.01 -42.07
C ILE A 4 -24.36 13.30 -40.78
N GLY A 5 -24.57 11.98 -40.89
CA GLY A 5 -24.84 11.15 -39.75
C GLY A 5 -23.56 11.05 -38.91
N ILE A 6 -23.52 11.72 -37.76
CA ILE A 6 -22.52 11.49 -36.74
C ILE A 6 -22.81 10.08 -36.22
N ARG A 7 -22.01 9.08 -36.61
CA ARG A 7 -21.99 7.78 -35.92
C ARG A 7 -21.48 8.03 -34.52
N GLY A 8 -22.35 8.00 -33.51
CA GLY A 8 -21.97 7.94 -32.14
C GLY A 8 -20.99 6.77 -31.94
N LYS A 9 -20.00 6.94 -31.09
CA LYS A 9 -19.06 5.88 -30.73
C LYS A 9 -19.89 4.72 -30.17
N GLU A 10 -19.69 3.52 -30.72
CA GLU A 10 -20.44 2.35 -30.29
C GLU A 10 -20.02 1.98 -28.88
N ASN A 11 -20.94 2.00 -27.93
CA ASN A 11 -20.67 1.60 -26.54
C ASN A 11 -20.18 0.14 -26.48
N LYS A 12 -19.20 -0.14 -25.63
CA LYS A 12 -18.67 -1.48 -25.37
C LYS A 12 -18.99 -1.87 -23.93
N PRO A 13 -19.13 -3.18 -23.63
CA PRO A 13 -19.33 -3.62 -22.26
C PRO A 13 -18.09 -3.34 -21.39
N PRO A 14 -18.27 -3.15 -20.09
CA PRO A 14 -17.17 -3.07 -19.13
C PRO A 14 -16.26 -4.30 -19.18
N VAL A 15 -14.98 -4.12 -18.91
CA VAL A 15 -13.98 -5.20 -18.81
C VAL A 15 -13.72 -5.48 -17.33
N ALA A 16 -14.22 -6.62 -16.86
CA ALA A 16 -13.95 -7.11 -15.50
C ALA A 16 -12.78 -8.10 -15.52
N GLU A 17 -11.87 -7.95 -14.57
CA GLU A 17 -10.67 -8.77 -14.42
C GLU A 17 -10.71 -9.60 -13.16
N ASP A 18 -10.12 -10.80 -13.23
CA ASP A 18 -9.91 -11.64 -12.07
C ASP A 18 -8.88 -10.98 -11.14
N SER A 19 -9.06 -11.14 -9.83
CA SER A 19 -8.17 -10.58 -8.83
C SER A 19 -8.01 -11.51 -7.62
N ALA A 20 -7.04 -11.19 -6.77
CA ALA A 20 -6.79 -11.92 -5.53
C ALA A 20 -6.77 -10.97 -4.33
N LEU A 21 -7.15 -11.50 -3.17
CA LEU A 21 -7.10 -10.84 -1.87
C LEU A 21 -6.56 -11.83 -0.84
N GLU A 22 -5.70 -11.36 0.04
CA GLU A 22 -5.26 -12.16 1.19
C GLU A 22 -5.84 -11.61 2.49
N THR A 23 -6.10 -12.48 3.43
CA THR A 23 -6.45 -12.11 4.80
C THR A 23 -6.01 -13.20 5.77
N TYR A 24 -6.13 -12.93 7.06
CA TYR A 24 -5.89 -13.92 8.12
C TYR A 24 -7.20 -14.47 8.68
N LYS A 25 -7.11 -15.65 9.29
CA LYS A 25 -8.21 -16.25 10.03
C LYS A 25 -8.85 -15.26 11.01
N ASN A 26 -10.17 -15.07 10.91
CA ASN A 26 -10.98 -14.16 11.73
C ASN A 26 -10.67 -12.66 11.53
N LEU A 27 -9.96 -12.28 10.49
CA LEU A 27 -9.67 -10.89 10.16
C LEU A 27 -10.40 -10.51 8.86
N ALA A 28 -11.18 -9.43 8.90
CA ALA A 28 -11.77 -8.86 7.70
C ALA A 28 -10.70 -8.14 6.86
N ALA A 29 -10.86 -8.15 5.55
CA ALA A 29 -9.99 -7.42 4.64
C ALA A 29 -10.81 -6.72 3.56
N ASP A 30 -10.37 -5.53 3.20
CA ASP A 30 -10.98 -4.70 2.18
C ASP A 30 -10.29 -4.90 0.83
N GLY A 31 -11.06 -4.72 -0.23
CA GLY A 31 -10.57 -4.82 -1.60
C GLY A 31 -11.40 -3.97 -2.54
N LYS A 32 -10.96 -3.89 -3.78
CA LYS A 32 -11.69 -3.20 -4.85
C LYS A 32 -11.77 -4.09 -6.08
N LEU A 33 -12.94 -4.13 -6.72
CA LEU A 33 -13.15 -4.88 -7.95
C LEU A 33 -12.32 -4.25 -9.08
N LYS A 34 -11.62 -5.08 -9.85
CA LYS A 34 -10.86 -4.63 -11.02
C LYS A 34 -11.78 -4.57 -12.23
N VAL A 35 -12.26 -3.40 -12.57
CA VAL A 35 -13.13 -3.14 -13.71
C VAL A 35 -12.75 -1.84 -14.39
N ALA A 36 -12.79 -1.83 -15.70
CA ALA A 36 -12.65 -0.64 -16.51
C ALA A 36 -13.76 -0.59 -17.56
N ASP A 37 -14.37 0.58 -17.73
CA ASP A 37 -15.26 0.84 -18.84
C ASP A 37 -14.51 1.56 -19.97
N PRO A 38 -14.56 1.08 -21.24
CA PRO A 38 -13.84 1.69 -22.35
C PRO A 38 -14.29 3.11 -22.70
N GLU A 39 -15.51 3.48 -22.34
CA GLU A 39 -16.10 4.79 -22.56
C GLU A 39 -16.05 5.66 -21.27
N GLY A 40 -15.68 5.08 -20.11
CA GLY A 40 -15.61 5.77 -18.82
C GLY A 40 -16.98 6.01 -18.19
N GLU A 41 -17.97 5.16 -18.50
CA GLU A 41 -19.33 5.26 -17.95
C GLU A 41 -19.37 4.80 -16.48
N ASP A 42 -20.35 5.32 -15.73
CA ASP A 42 -20.66 4.83 -14.40
C ASP A 42 -21.12 3.37 -14.42
N MET A 43 -20.70 2.61 -13.42
CA MET A 43 -20.94 1.17 -13.37
C MET A 43 -21.75 0.76 -12.14
N VAL A 44 -22.59 -0.25 -12.31
CA VAL A 44 -23.28 -0.96 -11.24
C VAL A 44 -22.70 -2.36 -11.11
N TYR A 45 -22.34 -2.75 -9.89
CA TYR A 45 -21.71 -4.03 -9.59
C TYR A 45 -22.67 -5.02 -8.96
N ALA A 46 -22.55 -6.28 -9.30
CA ALA A 46 -23.37 -7.35 -8.73
C ALA A 46 -22.52 -8.58 -8.39
N ILE A 47 -22.73 -9.15 -7.20
CA ILE A 47 -22.18 -10.45 -6.84
C ILE A 47 -23.02 -11.55 -7.50
N VAL A 48 -22.39 -12.37 -8.35
CA VAL A 48 -23.03 -13.51 -9.02
C VAL A 48 -22.99 -14.74 -8.15
N ARG A 49 -21.83 -15.04 -7.55
CA ARG A 49 -21.64 -16.19 -6.66
C ARG A 49 -21.03 -15.76 -5.34
N GLN A 50 -21.68 -16.08 -4.24
CA GLN A 50 -21.21 -15.78 -2.89
C GLN A 50 -20.06 -16.71 -2.46
N PRO A 51 -19.13 -16.23 -1.60
CA PRO A 51 -18.08 -17.07 -1.04
C PRO A 51 -18.64 -18.10 -0.04
N LYS A 52 -17.92 -19.20 0.13
CA LYS A 52 -18.35 -20.32 1.02
C LYS A 52 -17.78 -20.18 2.43
N ARG A 53 -16.57 -19.63 2.56
CA ARG A 53 -15.83 -19.55 3.83
C ARG A 53 -15.93 -18.18 4.52
N GLY A 54 -16.59 -17.21 3.88
CA GLY A 54 -16.77 -15.86 4.36
C GLY A 54 -18.08 -15.23 3.89
N THR A 55 -18.15 -13.92 4.04
CA THR A 55 -19.21 -13.05 3.49
C THR A 55 -18.55 -11.86 2.81
N VAL A 56 -19.18 -11.34 1.77
CA VAL A 56 -18.76 -10.13 1.06
C VAL A 56 -19.81 -9.05 1.23
N THR A 57 -19.39 -7.87 1.65
CA THR A 57 -20.19 -6.64 1.60
C THR A 57 -19.62 -5.76 0.49
N LEU A 58 -20.41 -5.49 -0.55
CA LEU A 58 -20.02 -4.73 -1.73
C LEU A 58 -20.61 -3.32 -1.64
N GLN A 59 -19.80 -2.31 -1.94
CA GLN A 59 -20.19 -0.90 -2.00
C GLN A 59 -20.48 -0.47 -3.45
N PRO A 60 -21.24 0.63 -3.65
CA PRO A 60 -21.57 1.13 -4.98
C PRO A 60 -20.37 1.54 -5.85
N ASP A 61 -19.25 1.92 -5.24
CA ASP A 61 -18.01 2.31 -5.92
C ASP A 61 -17.13 1.12 -6.34
N GLY A 62 -17.59 -0.12 -6.10
CA GLY A 62 -16.86 -1.35 -6.38
C GLY A 62 -15.87 -1.75 -5.29
N SER A 63 -15.75 -0.99 -4.20
CA SER A 63 -15.04 -1.46 -3.01
C SER A 63 -15.84 -2.54 -2.29
N PHE A 64 -15.15 -3.46 -1.62
CA PHE A 64 -15.80 -4.53 -0.87
C PHE A 64 -15.02 -4.90 0.37
N THR A 65 -15.72 -5.39 1.38
CA THR A 65 -15.13 -6.01 2.57
C THR A 65 -15.42 -7.50 2.56
N TYR A 66 -14.39 -8.34 2.62
CA TYR A 66 -14.52 -9.78 2.84
C TYR A 66 -14.31 -10.10 4.32
N THR A 67 -15.26 -10.78 4.93
CA THR A 67 -15.19 -11.21 6.34
C THR A 67 -15.17 -12.73 6.42
N PRO A 68 -14.04 -13.36 6.82
CA PRO A 68 -13.97 -14.81 7.01
C PRO A 68 -14.95 -15.30 8.08
N LYS A 69 -15.62 -16.41 7.84
CA LYS A 69 -16.35 -17.13 8.89
C LYS A 69 -15.39 -17.60 9.98
N LYS A 70 -15.89 -17.68 11.22
CA LYS A 70 -15.09 -18.03 12.39
C LYS A 70 -14.19 -19.26 12.15
N ASN A 71 -12.91 -19.09 12.40
CA ASN A 71 -11.86 -20.11 12.33
C ASN A 71 -11.64 -20.76 10.95
N LYS A 72 -12.15 -20.20 9.85
CA LYS A 72 -11.88 -20.70 8.50
C LYS A 72 -10.49 -20.26 8.04
N VAL A 73 -9.82 -21.14 7.29
CA VAL A 73 -8.56 -20.93 6.58
C VAL A 73 -8.61 -21.58 5.20
N GLY A 74 -7.67 -21.26 4.33
CA GLY A 74 -7.56 -21.80 2.97
C GLY A 74 -8.24 -20.91 1.94
N ILE A 75 -8.42 -21.42 0.74
CA ILE A 75 -8.90 -20.65 -0.41
C ILE A 75 -10.43 -20.57 -0.41
N ASP A 76 -10.94 -19.36 -0.67
CA ASP A 76 -12.34 -19.06 -0.96
C ASP A 76 -12.42 -18.23 -2.24
N SER A 77 -13.61 -17.97 -2.74
CA SER A 77 -13.81 -17.09 -3.90
C SER A 77 -15.24 -16.59 -4.00
N PHE A 78 -15.42 -15.46 -4.61
CA PHE A 78 -16.71 -14.98 -5.11
C PHE A 78 -16.57 -14.51 -6.55
N THR A 79 -17.69 -14.41 -7.27
CA THR A 79 -17.70 -13.90 -8.64
C THR A 79 -18.63 -12.71 -8.75
N PHE A 80 -18.34 -11.82 -9.70
CA PHE A 80 -19.07 -10.58 -9.90
C PHE A 80 -19.19 -10.21 -11.38
N THR A 81 -20.11 -9.31 -11.67
CA THR A 81 -20.24 -8.61 -12.95
C THR A 81 -20.36 -7.11 -12.71
N ALA A 82 -20.04 -6.33 -13.74
CA ALA A 82 -20.28 -4.90 -13.78
C ALA A 82 -21.17 -4.58 -15.00
N THR A 83 -22.10 -3.65 -14.82
CA THR A 83 -23.02 -3.19 -15.88
C THR A 83 -22.86 -1.69 -16.04
N ASP A 84 -22.64 -1.20 -17.26
CA ASP A 84 -22.51 0.22 -17.59
C ASP A 84 -23.87 0.95 -17.59
N ALA A 85 -23.84 2.27 -17.70
CA ALA A 85 -25.04 3.10 -17.76
C ALA A 85 -25.92 2.82 -18.99
N SER A 86 -25.35 2.27 -20.06
CA SER A 86 -26.04 1.86 -21.29
C SER A 86 -26.66 0.46 -21.19
N GLY A 87 -26.47 -0.26 -20.07
CA GLY A 87 -27.05 -1.57 -19.78
C GLY A 87 -26.25 -2.76 -20.31
N LYS A 88 -25.00 -2.57 -20.80
CA LYS A 88 -24.13 -3.68 -21.18
C LYS A 88 -23.38 -4.22 -19.96
N THR A 89 -23.32 -5.54 -19.87
CA THR A 89 -22.71 -6.24 -18.72
C THR A 89 -21.39 -6.89 -19.12
N SER A 90 -20.41 -6.83 -18.24
CA SER A 90 -19.10 -7.49 -18.37
C SER A 90 -19.22 -9.01 -18.36
N ARG A 91 -18.14 -9.71 -18.72
CA ARG A 91 -17.97 -11.11 -18.36
C ARG A 91 -17.98 -11.26 -16.83
N GLU A 92 -18.35 -12.45 -16.36
CA GLU A 92 -18.18 -12.82 -14.95
C GLU A 92 -16.66 -12.89 -14.63
N ALA A 93 -16.23 -12.21 -13.58
CA ALA A 93 -14.86 -12.24 -13.08
C ALA A 93 -14.81 -12.77 -11.65
N THR A 94 -13.67 -13.31 -11.27
CA THR A 94 -13.48 -14.01 -9.99
C THR A 94 -12.54 -13.23 -9.09
N VAL A 95 -12.94 -13.04 -7.82
CA VAL A 95 -12.03 -12.63 -6.76
C VAL A 95 -11.67 -13.89 -5.94
N THR A 96 -10.40 -14.26 -5.96
CA THR A 96 -9.87 -15.38 -5.16
C THR A 96 -9.36 -14.83 -3.82
N ILE A 97 -9.79 -15.44 -2.71
CA ILE A 97 -9.40 -15.03 -1.36
C ILE A 97 -8.55 -16.14 -0.73
N THR A 98 -7.34 -15.78 -0.28
CA THR A 98 -6.50 -16.68 0.52
C THR A 98 -6.60 -16.30 1.99
N ILE A 99 -7.21 -17.19 2.79
CA ILE A 99 -7.34 -17.01 4.24
C ILE A 99 -6.18 -17.74 4.92
N LEU A 100 -5.20 -16.98 5.39
CA LEU A 100 -3.99 -17.48 6.01
C LEU A 100 -4.23 -17.84 7.50
N LYS A 101 -3.46 -18.81 7.99
CA LYS A 101 -3.36 -19.06 9.43
C LYS A 101 -2.29 -18.10 9.98
N PRO A 102 -2.62 -17.19 10.93
CA PRO A 102 -1.62 -16.30 11.51
C PRO A 102 -0.58 -17.11 12.28
N ALA A 103 0.67 -16.63 12.27
CA ALA A 103 1.75 -17.21 13.09
C ALA A 103 1.48 -16.98 14.59
N ASP A 104 0.96 -15.80 14.94
CA ASP A 104 0.46 -15.47 16.27
C ASP A 104 -1.06 -15.23 16.20
N ALA A 105 -1.83 -15.97 17.01
CA ALA A 105 -3.29 -15.83 17.08
C ALA A 105 -3.75 -14.58 17.87
N THR A 106 -2.83 -13.93 18.58
CA THR A 106 -3.11 -12.72 19.36
C THR A 106 -3.22 -11.52 18.41
N GLN A 107 -4.32 -10.81 18.47
CA GLN A 107 -4.55 -9.61 17.65
C GLN A 107 -4.28 -8.34 18.46
N TYR A 108 -3.88 -7.28 17.80
CA TYR A 108 -3.77 -5.95 18.42
C TYR A 108 -5.15 -5.46 18.87
N THR A 109 -5.21 -4.89 20.07
CA THR A 109 -6.46 -4.42 20.68
C THR A 109 -6.82 -3.01 20.25
N ASP A 110 -5.84 -2.20 19.88
CA ASP A 110 -5.96 -0.79 19.55
C ASP A 110 -6.12 -0.50 18.04
N THR A 111 -6.16 -1.54 17.20
CA THR A 111 -6.42 -1.44 15.77
C THR A 111 -7.86 -1.78 15.38
N VAL A 112 -8.71 -2.11 16.34
CA VAL A 112 -10.12 -2.46 16.09
C VAL A 112 -10.87 -1.26 15.55
N GLY A 113 -11.45 -1.38 14.34
CA GLY A 113 -12.17 -0.30 13.66
C GLY A 113 -11.27 0.73 12.98
N ARG A 114 -9.97 0.46 12.89
CA ARG A 114 -8.98 1.27 12.15
C ARG A 114 -8.71 0.66 10.78
N ASP A 115 -8.37 1.48 9.80
CA ASP A 115 -8.04 1.04 8.45
C ASP A 115 -6.78 0.17 8.43
N CYS A 116 -5.79 0.50 9.26
CA CYS A 116 -4.54 -0.25 9.39
C CYS A 116 -4.68 -1.62 10.06
N ARG A 117 -5.88 -2.06 10.44
CA ARG A 117 -6.04 -3.31 11.20
C ARG A 117 -5.41 -4.51 10.50
N PHE A 118 -5.60 -4.61 9.21
CA PHE A 118 -5.02 -5.72 8.43
C PHE A 118 -3.51 -5.56 8.28
N SER A 119 -3.03 -4.40 7.84
CA SER A 119 -1.61 -4.14 7.60
C SER A 119 -0.77 -4.24 8.87
N ALA A 120 -1.30 -3.81 10.02
CA ALA A 120 -0.66 -3.99 11.32
C ALA A 120 -0.49 -5.48 11.70
N GLU A 121 -1.54 -6.30 11.53
CA GLU A 121 -1.44 -7.75 11.77
C GLU A 121 -0.53 -8.44 10.75
N TRP A 122 -0.52 -7.99 9.49
CA TRP A 122 0.40 -8.46 8.48
C TRP A 122 1.86 -8.16 8.88
N MET A 123 2.19 -6.95 9.31
CA MET A 123 3.54 -6.59 9.78
C MET A 123 4.00 -7.48 10.95
N LYS A 124 3.10 -7.81 11.89
CA LYS A 124 3.40 -8.73 12.99
C LYS A 124 3.67 -10.15 12.49
N ASN A 125 2.80 -10.67 11.63
CA ASN A 125 2.90 -12.04 11.14
C ASN A 125 4.09 -12.28 10.20
N THR A 126 4.58 -11.22 9.55
CA THR A 126 5.77 -11.25 8.69
C THR A 126 7.06 -10.88 9.43
N GLY A 127 6.97 -10.50 10.71
CA GLY A 127 8.12 -10.13 11.52
C GLY A 127 8.70 -8.74 11.23
N ILE A 128 7.97 -7.91 10.48
CA ILE A 128 8.40 -6.53 10.16
C ILE A 128 8.34 -5.66 11.42
N PHE A 129 7.23 -5.76 12.17
CA PHE A 129 7.02 -5.02 13.40
C PHE A 129 6.12 -5.80 14.37
N SER A 130 6.54 -5.93 15.64
CA SER A 130 5.85 -6.77 16.62
C SER A 130 4.90 -6.02 17.56
N GLY A 131 4.89 -4.68 17.53
CA GLY A 131 4.11 -3.88 18.47
C GLY A 131 4.67 -3.91 19.89
N GLU A 132 3.83 -3.51 20.83
CA GLU A 132 4.17 -3.38 22.24
C GLU A 132 3.12 -4.09 23.13
N ASN A 133 3.48 -4.47 24.34
CA ASN A 133 2.53 -4.91 25.34
C ASN A 133 2.24 -3.76 26.30
N VAL A 134 1.01 -3.28 26.31
CA VAL A 134 0.57 -2.20 27.19
C VAL A 134 -0.44 -2.77 28.19
N ALA A 135 -0.08 -2.85 29.44
CA ALA A 135 -0.91 -3.38 30.52
C ALA A 135 -1.48 -4.78 30.22
N GLY A 136 -0.70 -5.66 29.61
CA GLY A 136 -1.11 -7.02 29.25
C GLY A 136 -1.82 -7.14 27.90
N ASN A 137 -2.06 -6.05 27.21
CA ASN A 137 -2.70 -6.05 25.90
C ASN A 137 -1.68 -5.82 24.79
N PRO A 138 -1.71 -6.60 23.71
CA PRO A 138 -0.91 -6.34 22.52
C PRO A 138 -1.44 -5.07 21.83
N CYS A 139 -0.56 -4.09 21.62
CA CYS A 139 -0.87 -2.81 21.01
C CYS A 139 0.07 -2.54 19.83
N PHE A 140 -0.48 -1.98 18.78
CA PHE A 140 0.26 -1.51 17.61
C PHE A 140 0.72 -0.05 17.78
N GLY A 141 -0.09 0.76 18.43
CA GLY A 141 0.11 2.19 18.60
C GLY A 141 -0.11 2.97 17.28
N PRO A 142 -1.28 2.87 16.62
CA PRO A 142 -1.49 3.41 15.27
C PRO A 142 -1.22 4.91 15.15
N ASP A 143 -1.49 5.70 16.19
CA ASP A 143 -1.30 7.16 16.18
C ASP A 143 0.14 7.59 16.55
N ARG A 144 1.03 6.65 16.90
CA ARG A 144 2.41 7.00 17.25
C ARG A 144 3.19 7.38 16.00
N PRO A 145 3.96 8.48 16.05
CA PRO A 145 4.85 8.83 14.96
C PRO A 145 5.96 7.79 14.80
N VAL A 146 6.43 7.64 13.56
CA VAL A 146 7.52 6.73 13.19
C VAL A 146 8.80 7.53 13.00
N SER A 147 9.92 7.06 13.59
CA SER A 147 11.22 7.68 13.34
C SER A 147 11.77 7.24 11.96
N ARG A 148 12.74 8.02 11.46
CA ARG A 148 13.40 7.70 10.18
C ARG A 148 14.14 6.37 10.24
N GLY A 149 14.75 6.04 11.35
CA GLY A 149 15.40 4.76 11.59
C GLY A 149 14.40 3.59 11.62
N GLU A 150 13.26 3.76 12.32
CA GLU A 150 12.19 2.75 12.33
C GLU A 150 11.65 2.50 10.91
N PHE A 151 11.36 3.56 10.15
CA PHE A 151 10.81 3.43 8.79
C PHE A 151 11.77 2.71 7.85
N VAL A 152 13.06 3.08 7.85
CA VAL A 152 14.08 2.39 7.03
C VAL A 152 14.16 0.91 7.39
N THR A 153 14.16 0.57 8.68
CA THR A 153 14.20 -0.83 9.11
C THR A 153 12.98 -1.61 8.63
N MET A 154 11.79 -1.03 8.79
CA MET A 154 10.55 -1.65 8.33
C MET A 154 10.54 -1.79 6.80
N LEU A 155 10.98 -0.79 6.05
CA LEU A 155 11.04 -0.84 4.57
C LEU A 155 12.03 -1.91 4.07
N VAL A 156 13.24 -1.99 4.65
CA VAL A 156 14.24 -3.02 4.33
C VAL A 156 13.69 -4.43 4.57
N ARG A 157 12.99 -4.64 5.69
CA ARG A 157 12.33 -5.92 6.00
C ARG A 157 11.17 -6.23 5.05
N THR A 158 10.37 -5.22 4.72
CA THR A 158 9.22 -5.35 3.79
C THR A 158 9.66 -5.84 2.42
N LEU A 159 10.75 -5.29 1.89
CA LEU A 159 11.28 -5.61 0.57
C LEU A 159 12.31 -6.75 0.59
N ASN A 160 12.46 -7.45 1.72
CA ASN A 160 13.41 -8.55 1.90
C ASN A 160 14.84 -8.20 1.42
N ILE A 161 15.27 -6.95 1.61
CA ILE A 161 16.62 -6.52 1.23
C ILE A 161 17.63 -7.26 2.12
N PRO A 162 18.65 -7.90 1.51
CA PRO A 162 19.65 -8.63 2.29
C PRO A 162 20.39 -7.74 3.27
N VAL A 163 20.34 -8.10 4.56
CA VAL A 163 21.03 -7.41 5.65
C VAL A 163 22.24 -8.24 6.06
N ASP A 164 23.39 -7.57 6.18
CA ASP A 164 24.59 -8.14 6.72
C ASP A 164 24.81 -7.55 8.13
N GLU A 165 24.62 -8.39 9.14
CA GLU A 165 24.66 -7.97 10.54
C GLU A 165 26.03 -7.51 11.02
N GLU A 166 27.11 -7.87 10.28
CA GLU A 166 28.47 -7.47 10.60
C GLU A 166 28.83 -6.08 10.03
N LEU A 167 28.00 -5.54 9.14
CA LEU A 167 28.24 -4.23 8.55
C LEU A 167 27.81 -3.11 9.49
N THR A 168 28.82 -2.41 9.99
CA THR A 168 28.67 -1.18 10.73
C THR A 168 29.13 0.01 9.90
N GLY A 169 28.31 1.01 9.73
CA GLY A 169 28.66 2.26 9.06
C GLY A 169 28.04 2.41 7.68
N ALA A 170 27.13 3.38 7.60
CA ALA A 170 26.48 3.81 6.36
C ALA A 170 27.08 5.12 5.80
N GLY A 171 28.20 5.59 6.37
CA GLY A 171 28.90 6.81 5.93
C GLY A 171 28.33 8.12 6.52
N PHE A 172 27.43 8.05 7.48
CA PHE A 172 26.90 9.22 8.20
C PHE A 172 27.80 9.60 9.38
N THR A 173 27.77 10.87 9.77
CA THR A 173 28.63 11.44 10.84
C THR A 173 27.94 11.48 12.20
N ASP A 174 26.61 11.35 12.24
CA ASP A 174 25.84 11.25 13.46
C ASP A 174 25.91 9.85 14.07
N GLU A 175 25.59 9.75 15.35
CA GLU A 175 25.54 8.48 16.05
C GLU A 175 24.35 7.65 15.59
N ILE A 176 24.63 6.50 14.96
CA ILE A 176 23.61 5.56 14.51
C ILE A 176 23.45 4.46 15.56
N PRO A 177 22.24 4.24 16.10
CA PRO A 177 21.97 3.15 17.03
C PRO A 177 22.44 1.78 16.51
N GLU A 178 23.02 0.94 17.35
CA GLU A 178 23.56 -0.37 16.95
C GLU A 178 22.55 -1.24 16.21
N TRP A 179 21.30 -1.25 16.69
CA TRP A 179 20.23 -2.05 16.07
C TRP A 179 19.90 -1.59 14.63
N LEU A 180 20.16 -0.32 14.30
CA LEU A 180 19.85 0.26 13.00
C LEU A 180 21.00 0.09 12.01
N GLN A 181 22.25 0.03 12.47
CA GLN A 181 23.43 0.04 11.61
C GLN A 181 23.37 -0.95 10.43
N PRO A 182 23.04 -2.24 10.61
CA PRO A 182 23.00 -3.18 9.50
C PRO A 182 21.88 -2.89 8.50
N TYR A 183 20.73 -2.42 8.99
CA TYR A 183 19.59 -2.04 8.12
C TYR A 183 19.86 -0.78 7.33
N LEU A 184 20.47 0.23 7.96
CA LEU A 184 20.84 1.46 7.29
C LEU A 184 21.95 1.22 6.24
N ALA A 185 22.93 0.38 6.56
CA ALA A 185 23.95 -0.04 5.59
C ALA A 185 23.31 -0.77 4.38
N ALA A 186 22.34 -1.65 4.61
CA ALA A 186 21.60 -2.30 3.56
C ALA A 186 20.79 -1.31 2.70
N ALA A 187 20.11 -0.35 3.32
CA ALA A 187 19.35 0.69 2.66
C ALA A 187 20.22 1.58 1.76
N VAL A 188 21.38 2.02 2.25
CA VAL A 188 22.33 2.82 1.47
C VAL A 188 22.88 2.03 0.29
N ARG A 189 23.32 0.78 0.49
CA ARG A 189 23.82 -0.09 -0.60
C ARG A 189 22.77 -0.34 -1.68
N SER A 190 21.50 -0.45 -1.29
CA SER A 190 20.40 -0.68 -2.23
C SER A 190 19.91 0.63 -2.87
N GLY A 191 20.49 1.77 -2.51
CA GLY A 191 20.08 3.06 -3.05
C GLY A 191 18.74 3.59 -2.52
N LEU A 192 18.18 3.00 -1.43
CA LEU A 192 16.93 3.46 -0.82
C LEU A 192 17.08 4.88 -0.28
N THR A 193 18.19 5.15 0.38
CA THR A 193 18.51 6.45 0.96
C THR A 193 19.99 6.79 0.75
N ALA A 194 20.26 8.08 0.59
CA ALA A 194 21.61 8.64 0.61
C ALA A 194 21.77 9.65 1.76
N GLY A 195 20.81 9.70 2.69
CA GLY A 195 20.64 10.78 3.64
C GLY A 195 19.86 11.95 3.05
N LEU A 196 19.76 13.04 3.82
CA LEU A 196 19.17 14.28 3.33
C LEU A 196 20.18 15.01 2.43
N PRO A 197 19.70 15.72 1.39
CA PRO A 197 20.55 16.59 0.60
C PRO A 197 21.29 17.57 1.53
N ASP A 198 22.57 17.73 1.32
CA ASP A 198 23.47 18.63 2.09
C ASP A 198 23.74 18.24 3.55
N GLN A 199 23.23 17.11 4.04
CA GLN A 199 23.50 16.61 5.37
C GLN A 199 24.37 15.36 5.32
N GLN A 200 25.46 15.38 6.08
CA GLN A 200 26.28 14.18 6.33
C GLN A 200 25.72 13.34 7.49
N THR A 201 24.49 13.64 7.91
CA THR A 201 23.79 13.01 9.01
C THR A 201 22.56 12.25 8.49
N PHE A 202 22.15 11.20 9.20
CA PHE A 202 20.94 10.46 8.90
C PHE A 202 19.73 10.90 9.73
N GLY A 203 19.94 11.28 11.02
CA GLY A 203 18.87 11.66 11.93
C GLY A 203 17.95 10.50 12.32
N ALA A 204 18.52 9.42 12.85
CA ALA A 204 17.80 8.17 13.09
C ALA A 204 16.53 8.32 13.94
N ASP A 205 16.58 9.17 14.97
CA ASP A 205 15.48 9.40 15.93
C ASP A 205 14.53 10.53 15.50
N GLU A 206 14.83 11.24 14.42
CA GLU A 206 13.93 12.25 13.89
C GLU A 206 12.67 11.61 13.30
N ILE A 207 11.52 12.25 13.51
CA ILE A 207 10.26 11.77 12.94
C ILE A 207 10.30 11.92 11.42
N ILE A 208 10.02 10.84 10.70
CA ILE A 208 9.99 10.86 9.24
C ILE A 208 8.76 11.59 8.73
N THR A 209 8.94 12.42 7.69
CA THR A 209 7.87 13.10 6.98
C THR A 209 7.38 12.28 5.78
N GLY A 210 6.19 12.65 5.25
CA GLY A 210 5.69 12.03 4.03
C GLY A 210 6.60 12.24 2.82
N ALA A 211 7.26 13.39 2.71
CA ALA A 211 8.23 13.68 1.65
C ALA A 211 9.43 12.73 1.69
N GLU A 212 10.02 12.53 2.88
CA GLU A 212 11.16 11.65 3.07
C GLU A 212 10.80 10.18 2.80
N ALA A 213 9.65 9.73 3.31
CA ALA A 213 9.13 8.40 3.02
C ALA A 213 8.86 8.20 1.52
N GLY A 214 8.32 9.21 0.83
CA GLY A 214 8.09 9.20 -0.60
C GLY A 214 9.35 9.01 -1.42
N VAL A 215 10.44 9.68 -1.03
CA VAL A 215 11.76 9.49 -1.69
C VAL A 215 12.29 8.09 -1.51
N MET A 216 12.21 7.54 -0.28
CA MET A 216 12.65 6.18 -0.02
C MET A 216 11.84 5.15 -0.82
N LEU A 217 10.51 5.32 -0.89
CA LEU A 217 9.62 4.46 -1.68
C LEU A 217 9.90 4.56 -3.19
N LYS A 218 10.08 5.79 -3.70
CA LYS A 218 10.43 6.00 -5.10
C LYS A 218 11.70 5.26 -5.47
N ASN A 219 12.73 5.37 -4.64
CA ASN A 219 14.00 4.71 -4.87
C ASN A 219 13.87 3.18 -4.76
N ALA A 220 13.17 2.71 -3.72
CA ALA A 220 13.00 1.28 -3.44
C ALA A 220 12.24 0.53 -4.54
N LEU A 221 11.18 1.13 -5.07
CA LEU A 221 10.28 0.54 -6.05
C LEU A 221 10.53 1.04 -7.48
N ALA A 222 11.59 1.82 -7.70
CA ALA A 222 11.91 2.45 -8.98
C ALA A 222 10.71 3.19 -9.61
N LEU A 223 9.93 3.91 -8.77
CA LEU A 223 8.73 4.60 -9.23
C LEU A 223 9.10 5.74 -10.17
N THR A 224 8.43 5.79 -11.32
CA THR A 224 8.62 6.86 -12.32
C THR A 224 7.51 7.91 -12.20
N ALA A 225 7.89 9.18 -12.32
CA ALA A 225 6.96 10.26 -12.63
C ALA A 225 7.04 10.48 -14.15
N ASP A 226 5.92 10.36 -14.85
CA ASP A 226 5.88 10.69 -16.28
C ASP A 226 5.91 12.21 -16.41
N THR A 227 7.00 12.73 -16.94
CA THR A 227 7.31 14.10 -17.33
C THR A 227 7.34 15.18 -16.22
N PRO A 228 8.30 16.14 -16.32
CA PRO A 228 8.43 17.28 -15.41
C PRO A 228 7.27 18.31 -15.49
N GLU A 229 6.42 18.22 -16.52
CA GLU A 229 5.34 19.17 -16.78
C GLU A 229 4.16 19.03 -15.82
N GLU A 230 3.87 17.80 -15.32
CA GLU A 230 2.78 17.57 -14.38
C GLU A 230 3.13 17.87 -12.91
N ALA A 231 4.41 18.02 -12.60
CA ALA A 231 4.86 18.50 -11.29
C ALA A 231 4.63 20.01 -11.09
N ALA A 232 4.24 20.73 -12.14
CA ALA A 232 4.12 22.20 -12.12
C ALA A 232 2.69 22.72 -11.89
N GLU A 233 1.68 21.88 -11.83
CA GLU A 233 0.27 22.30 -11.59
C GLU A 233 -0.15 22.28 -10.11
N THR A 234 0.81 22.16 -9.20
CA THR A 234 0.56 22.18 -7.76
C THR A 234 0.41 23.61 -7.24
N SER A 235 -0.56 23.80 -6.33
CA SER A 235 -0.99 25.09 -5.80
C SER A 235 0.13 25.89 -5.10
N ALA A 236 -0.05 27.20 -4.93
CA ALA A 236 0.92 28.12 -4.35
C ALA A 236 1.33 27.79 -2.89
N GLU A 237 0.64 26.89 -2.20
CA GLU A 237 1.00 26.37 -0.86
C GLU A 237 2.13 25.32 -0.91
N GLU A 238 2.38 24.71 -2.06
CA GLU A 238 3.43 23.71 -2.25
C GLU A 238 4.80 24.29 -2.64
N ALA A 239 4.92 25.61 -2.72
CA ALA A 239 6.16 26.29 -3.10
C ALA A 239 7.32 26.12 -2.07
N GLU A 240 7.05 25.60 -0.86
CA GLU A 240 8.07 25.33 0.16
C GLU A 240 8.63 23.91 0.10
N ILE A 241 7.99 22.97 -0.63
CA ILE A 241 8.50 21.61 -0.80
C ILE A 241 9.69 21.65 -1.75
N SER A 242 10.83 21.18 -1.27
CA SER A 242 12.05 21.13 -2.10
C SER A 242 11.85 20.27 -3.36
N ALA A 243 12.41 20.70 -4.49
CA ALA A 243 12.23 20.07 -5.81
C ALA A 243 12.54 18.55 -5.82
N TRP A 244 13.43 18.08 -4.91
CA TRP A 244 13.77 16.67 -4.78
C TRP A 244 12.59 15.81 -4.27
N ALA A 245 11.75 16.39 -3.40
CA ALA A 245 10.60 15.69 -2.82
C ALA A 245 9.37 15.73 -3.74
N GLN A 246 9.17 16.79 -4.52
CA GLN A 246 8.02 16.94 -5.41
C GLN A 246 7.89 15.78 -6.41
N THR A 247 8.97 15.45 -7.10
CA THR A 247 9.00 14.32 -8.04
C THR A 247 8.70 12.98 -7.35
N ALA A 248 9.20 12.80 -6.12
CA ALA A 248 8.97 11.57 -5.37
C ALA A 248 7.52 11.45 -4.89
N LEU A 249 6.93 12.55 -4.41
CA LEU A 249 5.53 12.59 -3.99
C LEU A 249 4.58 12.36 -5.17
N ALA A 250 4.84 12.99 -6.33
CA ALA A 250 4.05 12.76 -7.53
C ALA A 250 4.13 11.29 -7.99
N ALA A 251 5.32 10.69 -8.00
CA ALA A 251 5.49 9.27 -8.32
C ALA A 251 4.79 8.36 -7.30
N ALA A 252 4.85 8.69 -6.01
CA ALA A 252 4.17 7.97 -4.95
C ALA A 252 2.65 8.02 -5.11
N ALA A 253 2.08 9.21 -5.32
CA ALA A 253 0.64 9.43 -5.47
C ALA A 253 0.05 8.64 -6.64
N ARG A 254 0.71 8.61 -7.80
CA ARG A 254 0.31 7.79 -8.97
C ARG A 254 0.25 6.30 -8.69
N ASN A 255 1.08 5.83 -7.77
CA ASN A 255 1.13 4.44 -7.38
C ASN A 255 0.24 4.13 -6.15
N GLY A 256 -0.62 5.07 -5.75
CA GLY A 256 -1.60 4.90 -4.69
C GLY A 256 -1.03 5.08 -3.28
N PHE A 257 0.13 5.76 -3.14
CA PHE A 257 0.65 6.18 -1.85
C PHE A 257 0.20 7.61 -1.55
N ASN A 258 -0.70 7.78 -0.61
CA ASN A 258 -1.18 9.09 -0.18
C ASN A 258 -0.24 9.63 0.91
N LEU A 259 0.64 10.54 0.54
CA LEU A 259 1.64 11.13 1.43
C LEU A 259 1.47 12.65 1.47
N GLU A 260 1.31 13.20 2.67
CA GLU A 260 1.37 14.63 2.91
C GLU A 260 2.83 15.03 3.18
N ALA A 261 3.36 15.99 2.44
CA ALA A 261 4.79 16.28 2.38
C ALA A 261 5.42 16.49 3.77
N ASP A 262 4.88 17.42 4.54
CA ASP A 262 5.44 17.86 5.82
C ASP A 262 4.79 17.16 7.04
N ALA A 263 3.79 16.31 6.80
CA ALA A 263 3.13 15.61 7.89
C ALA A 263 4.02 14.51 8.47
N PRO A 264 4.08 14.38 9.80
CA PRO A 264 4.69 13.24 10.46
C PRO A 264 4.01 11.93 10.05
N LEU A 265 4.79 10.92 9.69
CA LEU A 265 4.24 9.62 9.37
C LEU A 265 3.87 8.88 10.65
N THR A 266 2.61 8.47 10.78
CA THR A 266 2.15 7.63 11.89
C THR A 266 2.40 6.14 11.59
N ARG A 267 2.35 5.29 12.62
CA ARG A 267 2.45 3.83 12.43
C ARG A 267 1.32 3.28 11.57
N GLU A 268 0.11 3.83 11.67
CA GLU A 268 -1.01 3.49 10.79
C GLU A 268 -0.67 3.75 9.33
N ALA A 269 -0.26 4.98 9.00
CA ALA A 269 0.14 5.33 7.65
C ALA A 269 1.33 4.50 7.14
N ALA A 270 2.34 4.28 8.00
CA ALA A 270 3.48 3.44 7.65
C ALA A 270 3.06 1.99 7.33
N ALA A 271 2.15 1.40 8.11
CA ALA A 271 1.67 0.04 7.87
C ALA A 271 0.96 -0.10 6.51
N GLU A 272 0.07 0.84 6.18
CA GLU A 272 -0.63 0.88 4.89
C GLU A 272 0.35 1.04 3.72
N ILE A 273 1.29 1.96 3.84
CA ILE A 273 2.33 2.22 2.83
C ILE A 273 3.21 0.99 2.60
N LEU A 274 3.69 0.36 3.68
CA LEU A 274 4.57 -0.80 3.59
C LEU A 274 3.84 -2.03 3.03
N TYR A 275 2.59 -2.24 3.42
CA TYR A 275 1.78 -3.30 2.83
C TYR A 275 1.56 -3.08 1.33
N ARG A 276 1.27 -1.86 0.92
CA ARG A 276 1.13 -1.51 -0.50
C ARG A 276 2.45 -1.70 -1.27
N ALA A 277 3.57 -1.30 -0.69
CA ALA A 277 4.90 -1.49 -1.29
C ALA A 277 5.21 -2.97 -1.51
N TRP A 278 4.91 -3.81 -0.52
CA TRP A 278 5.04 -5.26 -0.62
C TRP A 278 4.16 -5.87 -1.73
N GLN A 279 2.91 -5.42 -1.84
CA GLN A 279 2.01 -5.88 -2.92
C GLN A 279 2.58 -5.55 -4.30
N MET A 280 3.07 -4.32 -4.49
CA MET A 280 3.65 -3.87 -5.77
C MET A 280 4.90 -4.65 -6.13
N GLU A 281 5.79 -4.91 -5.19
CA GLU A 281 7.00 -5.72 -5.43
C GLU A 281 6.63 -7.13 -5.89
N ASN A 282 5.68 -7.77 -5.21
CA ASN A 282 5.23 -9.11 -5.59
C ASN A 282 4.54 -9.13 -6.98
N GLU A 283 3.78 -8.09 -7.33
CA GLU A 283 3.19 -7.96 -8.67
C GLU A 283 4.26 -7.78 -9.75
N MET A 284 5.36 -7.07 -9.46
CA MET A 284 6.49 -6.91 -10.39
C MET A 284 7.24 -8.24 -10.59
N ILE A 285 7.52 -8.96 -9.50
CA ILE A 285 8.19 -10.27 -9.55
C ILE A 285 7.34 -11.29 -10.34
N ALA A 286 6.02 -11.28 -10.15
CA ALA A 286 5.12 -12.19 -10.86
C ALA A 286 5.01 -11.92 -12.38
N LYS A 287 5.40 -10.73 -12.84
CA LYS A 287 5.37 -10.33 -14.25
C LYS A 287 6.73 -10.48 -14.95
N ALA A 288 7.82 -10.67 -14.20
CA ALA A 288 9.18 -10.87 -14.70
C ALA A 288 9.47 -12.34 -15.02
#